data_de3505544d93d04c781abfe27bd8d7eb
#
_entry.id   de3505544d93d04c781abfe27bd8d7eb
#
_cell.length_a   1.000
_cell.length_b   1.000
_cell.length_c   1.000
_cell.angle_alpha   90.00
_cell.angle_beta   90.00
_cell.angle_gamma   90.00
#
_symmetry.space_group_name_H-M   'P 1'
#
loop_
_entity.id
_entity.type
_entity.pdbx_description
1 polymer ?
#
loop_
_entity_poly.entity_id
_entity_poly.type
_entity_poly.pdbx_seq_one_letter_code
_entity_poly.pdbx_strand_id
1 'polypeptide(L)'
;MNHIAHVRHSDGVKQSVETHLTETAAIAKSLAAKLDLDLSGELLGLMHDFGKYSLAFQEYIKAATGINPDVDVEDTLPNGKKIDHSTAGVQWVYRRLKPIGAKQGIGELCGQL
;
A
#
# COMPACT_ATOMS: atom_id res chain seq x y z
N MET A 1 8.45 13.27 -8.69
CA MET A 1 9.10 12.88 -7.42
C MET A 1 8.91 11.40 -7.21
N ASN A 2 9.98 10.64 -7.08
CA ASN A 2 9.88 9.20 -6.85
C ASN A 2 9.60 8.91 -5.38
N HIS A 3 8.39 8.42 -5.10
CA HIS A 3 8.03 7.91 -3.79
C HIS A 3 8.58 6.50 -3.61
N ILE A 4 9.24 6.23 -2.50
CA ILE A 4 9.93 4.97 -2.22
C ILE A 4 9.01 4.07 -1.41
N ALA A 5 8.80 2.82 -1.86
CA ALA A 5 8.08 1.79 -1.12
C ALA A 5 9.03 0.87 -0.33
N HIS A 6 10.10 0.42 -0.97
CA HIS A 6 11.08 -0.48 -0.37
C HIS A 6 12.50 -0.13 -0.81
N VAL A 7 13.46 -0.51 0.04
CA VAL A 7 14.88 -0.47 -0.29
C VAL A 7 15.44 -1.87 -0.08
N ARG A 8 16.00 -2.47 -1.14
CA ARG A 8 16.57 -3.82 -1.05
C ARG A 8 17.88 -3.77 -0.27
N HIS A 9 17.99 -4.62 0.76
CA HIS A 9 19.13 -4.63 1.65
C HIS A 9 20.45 -4.95 0.96
N SER A 10 20.43 -5.95 0.05
CA SER A 10 21.65 -6.49 -0.55
C SER A 10 22.46 -5.49 -1.39
N ASP A 11 21.79 -4.52 -2.01
CA ASP A 11 22.42 -3.58 -2.97
C ASP A 11 21.87 -2.15 -2.91
N GLY A 12 20.93 -1.87 -1.99
CA GLY A 12 20.33 -0.55 -1.84
C GLY A 12 19.40 -0.13 -2.97
N VAL A 13 19.02 -1.05 -3.86
CA VAL A 13 18.09 -0.75 -4.95
C VAL A 13 16.70 -0.38 -4.39
N LYS A 14 16.18 0.75 -4.86
CA LYS A 14 14.90 1.32 -4.42
C LYS A 14 13.78 0.86 -5.34
N GLN A 15 12.67 0.38 -4.76
CA GLN A 15 11.42 0.16 -5.46
C GLN A 15 10.50 1.36 -5.21
N SER A 16 9.95 1.94 -6.28
CA SER A 16 8.98 3.03 -6.14
C SER A 16 7.63 2.51 -5.63
N VAL A 17 6.84 3.39 -5.01
CA VAL A 17 5.47 3.08 -4.60
C VAL A 17 4.62 2.70 -5.82
N GLU A 18 4.75 3.42 -6.92
CA GLU A 18 4.04 3.11 -8.17
C GLU A 18 4.34 1.69 -8.64
N THR A 19 5.62 1.31 -8.73
CA THR A 19 6.03 -0.03 -9.15
C THR A 19 5.50 -1.08 -8.18
N HIS A 20 5.64 -0.86 -6.88
CA HIS A 20 5.15 -1.78 -5.85
C HIS A 20 3.64 -2.03 -5.97
N LEU A 21 2.86 -0.98 -6.09
CA LEU A 21 1.40 -1.10 -6.17
C LEU A 21 0.94 -1.75 -7.48
N THR A 22 1.56 -1.39 -8.60
CA THR A 22 1.18 -1.95 -9.91
C THR A 22 1.57 -3.42 -10.05
N GLU A 23 2.74 -3.81 -9.56
CA GLU A 23 3.16 -5.21 -9.54
C GLU A 23 2.25 -6.05 -8.63
N THR A 24 1.95 -5.55 -7.43
CA THR A 24 1.03 -6.23 -6.50
C THR A 24 -0.37 -6.34 -7.09
N ALA A 25 -0.85 -5.28 -7.74
CA ALA A 25 -2.16 -5.29 -8.41
C ALA A 25 -2.23 -6.34 -9.53
N ALA A 26 -1.17 -6.47 -10.32
CA ALA A 26 -1.11 -7.48 -11.38
C ALA A 26 -1.15 -8.90 -10.84
N ILE A 27 -0.42 -9.17 -9.75
CA ILE A 27 -0.44 -10.48 -9.07
C ILE A 27 -1.83 -10.77 -8.47
N ALA A 28 -2.40 -9.81 -7.75
CA ALA A 28 -3.71 -9.94 -7.13
C ALA A 28 -4.81 -10.16 -8.17
N LYS A 29 -4.76 -9.42 -9.29
CA LYS A 29 -5.67 -9.60 -10.43
C LYS A 29 -5.58 -11.02 -10.99
N SER A 30 -4.38 -11.52 -11.23
CA SER A 30 -4.14 -12.87 -11.76
C SER A 30 -4.67 -13.96 -10.83
N LEU A 31 -4.46 -13.83 -9.53
CA LEU A 31 -4.97 -14.78 -8.54
C LEU A 31 -6.49 -14.72 -8.43
N ALA A 32 -7.07 -13.54 -8.39
CA ALA A 32 -8.50 -13.33 -8.27
C ALA A 32 -9.28 -13.73 -9.55
N ALA A 33 -8.65 -13.72 -10.71
CA ALA A 33 -9.23 -14.14 -11.97
C ALA A 33 -9.70 -15.60 -11.92
N LYS A 34 -9.08 -16.44 -11.10
CA LYS A 34 -9.51 -17.83 -10.87
C LYS A 34 -10.90 -17.95 -10.26
N LEU A 35 -11.39 -16.85 -9.65
CA LEU A 35 -12.70 -16.75 -9.02
C LEU A 35 -13.61 -15.74 -9.75
N ASP A 36 -13.24 -15.30 -10.95
CA ASP A 36 -13.92 -14.23 -11.71
C ASP A 36 -13.98 -12.89 -10.94
N LEU A 37 -12.97 -12.61 -10.10
CA LEU A 37 -12.85 -11.39 -9.29
C LEU A 37 -11.62 -10.55 -9.65
N ASP A 38 -11.19 -10.61 -10.91
CA ASP A 38 -9.94 -9.99 -11.37
C ASP A 38 -9.90 -8.47 -11.12
N LEU A 39 -10.97 -7.73 -11.39
CA LEU A 39 -11.04 -6.30 -11.15
C LEU A 39 -10.99 -5.95 -9.65
N SER A 40 -11.65 -6.75 -8.82
CA SER A 40 -11.59 -6.57 -7.36
C SER A 40 -10.20 -6.85 -6.81
N GLY A 41 -9.53 -7.89 -7.30
CA GLY A 41 -8.16 -8.21 -6.94
C GLY A 41 -7.19 -7.11 -7.34
N GLU A 42 -7.33 -6.58 -8.54
CA GLU A 42 -6.52 -5.45 -9.02
C GLU A 42 -6.69 -4.22 -8.13
N LEU A 43 -7.93 -3.86 -7.80
CA LEU A 43 -8.23 -2.73 -6.93
C LEU A 43 -7.61 -2.90 -5.54
N LEU A 44 -7.75 -4.08 -4.94
CA LEU A 44 -7.13 -4.38 -3.64
C LEU A 44 -5.61 -4.21 -3.69
N GLY A 45 -4.97 -4.74 -4.74
CA GLY A 45 -3.54 -4.61 -4.92
C GLY A 45 -3.08 -3.17 -5.05
N LEU A 46 -3.83 -2.33 -5.76
CA LEU A 46 -3.53 -0.90 -5.90
C LEU A 46 -3.71 -0.14 -4.58
N MET A 47 -4.67 -0.54 -3.77
CA MET A 47 -5.06 0.25 -2.60
C MET A 47 -4.39 -0.19 -1.30
N HIS A 48 -3.85 -1.43 -1.21
CA HIS A 48 -3.38 -1.98 0.06
C HIS A 48 -2.34 -1.11 0.78
N ASP A 49 -1.44 -0.48 0.05
CA ASP A 49 -0.36 0.35 0.59
C ASP A 49 -0.39 1.78 0.03
N PHE A 50 -1.58 2.28 -0.31
CA PHE A 50 -1.73 3.61 -0.89
C PHE A 50 -1.18 4.72 0.01
N GLY A 51 -1.23 4.53 1.32
CA GLY A 51 -0.68 5.49 2.29
C GLY A 51 0.84 5.68 2.21
N LYS A 52 1.56 4.80 1.52
CA LYS A 52 3.00 4.98 1.28
C LYS A 52 3.34 6.21 0.42
N TYR A 53 2.37 6.79 -0.27
CA TYR A 53 2.55 8.08 -0.93
C TYR A 53 2.62 9.25 0.04
N SER A 54 2.23 9.08 1.31
CA SER A 54 2.22 10.17 2.29
C SER A 54 3.61 10.73 2.54
N LEU A 55 3.68 12.04 2.80
CA LEU A 55 4.93 12.70 3.15
C LEU A 55 5.54 12.07 4.41
N ALA A 56 4.72 11.76 5.42
CA ALA A 56 5.18 11.14 6.66
C ALA A 56 5.87 9.80 6.41
N PHE A 57 5.29 8.94 5.57
CA PHE A 57 5.92 7.68 5.20
C PHE A 57 7.22 7.88 4.41
N GLN A 58 7.23 8.82 3.46
CA GLN A 58 8.41 9.09 2.64
C GLN A 58 9.58 9.64 3.47
N GLU A 59 9.31 10.52 4.40
CA GLU A 59 10.33 11.02 5.35
C GLU A 59 10.85 9.90 6.24
N TYR A 60 9.95 9.08 6.74
CA TYR A 60 10.30 7.94 7.58
C TYR A 60 11.20 6.93 6.85
N ILE A 61 10.82 6.47 5.65
CA ILE A 61 11.59 5.45 4.93
C ILE A 61 12.98 5.97 4.52
N LYS A 62 13.08 7.24 4.15
CA LYS A 62 14.37 7.87 3.83
C LYS A 62 15.29 7.93 5.04
N ALA A 63 14.76 8.28 6.20
CA ALA A 63 15.52 8.32 7.45
C ALA A 63 15.92 6.92 7.91
N ALA A 64 15.01 5.96 7.90
CA ALA A 64 15.24 4.59 8.34
C ALA A 64 16.27 3.86 7.47
N THR A 65 16.21 4.01 6.15
CA THR A 65 17.15 3.36 5.22
C THR A 65 18.54 3.99 5.22
N GLY A 66 18.68 5.23 5.65
CA GLY A 66 19.98 5.87 5.87
C GLY A 66 20.66 5.43 7.16
N ILE A 67 19.91 4.91 8.14
CA ILE A 67 20.41 4.54 9.47
C ILE A 67 20.61 3.03 9.58
N ASN A 68 19.69 2.23 9.05
CA ASN A 68 19.73 0.78 9.17
C ASN A 68 19.01 0.10 7.99
N PRO A 69 19.73 -0.18 6.89
CA PRO A 69 19.13 -0.77 5.70
C PRO A 69 18.64 -2.23 5.90
N ASP A 70 18.97 -2.86 7.05
CA ASP A 70 18.60 -4.23 7.39
C ASP A 70 17.23 -4.37 8.04
N VAL A 71 16.64 -3.28 8.45
CA VAL A 71 15.31 -3.36 9.04
C VAL A 71 14.33 -3.47 7.90
N ASP A 72 13.68 -4.62 7.81
CA ASP A 72 12.31 -4.66 7.34
C ASP A 72 11.64 -3.49 8.05
N VAL A 73 11.45 -2.42 7.32
CA VAL A 73 11.03 -1.16 7.91
C VAL A 73 9.60 -1.38 8.39
N GLU A 74 9.47 -2.01 9.56
CA GLU A 74 8.22 -1.92 10.29
C GLU A 74 7.96 -0.43 10.43
N ASP A 75 6.83 0.00 9.96
CA ASP A 75 6.36 1.38 9.86
C ASP A 75 6.33 2.09 11.22
N THR A 76 7.45 2.04 11.92
CA THR A 76 7.61 2.57 13.27
C THR A 76 8.55 3.76 13.26
N LEU A 77 8.06 4.89 13.74
CA LEU A 77 8.88 6.05 14.04
C LEU A 77 9.91 5.71 15.14
N PRO A 78 11.02 6.47 15.25
CA PRO A 78 12.03 6.26 16.30
C PRO A 78 11.49 6.26 17.73
N ASN A 79 10.31 6.82 17.95
CA ASN A 79 9.59 6.80 19.23
C ASN A 79 8.66 5.57 19.41
N GLY A 80 8.75 4.57 18.55
CA GLY A 80 7.90 3.38 18.58
C GLY A 80 6.50 3.59 18.03
N LYS A 81 6.18 4.77 17.49
CA LYS A 81 4.88 5.07 16.92
C LYS A 81 4.79 4.54 15.50
N LYS A 82 3.77 3.74 15.23
CA LYS A 82 3.54 3.14 13.91
C LYS A 82 3.00 4.17 12.91
N ILE A 83 3.54 4.18 11.68
CA ILE A 83 2.97 4.97 10.59
C ILE A 83 1.95 4.14 9.87
N ASP A 84 0.70 4.60 9.89
CA ASP A 84 -0.39 3.97 9.17
C ASP A 84 -0.32 4.32 7.68
N HIS A 85 -0.01 3.35 6.85
CA HIS A 85 -0.01 3.50 5.40
C HIS A 85 -1.13 2.70 4.70
N SER A 86 -1.83 1.85 5.45
CA SER A 86 -2.89 0.98 4.89
C SER A 86 -4.27 1.65 4.91
N THR A 87 -4.57 2.49 5.89
CA THR A 87 -5.90 3.09 6.09
C THR A 87 -6.30 4.03 4.96
N ALA A 88 -5.34 4.68 4.30
CA ALA A 88 -5.63 5.60 3.19
C ALA A 88 -6.39 4.93 2.04
N GLY A 89 -6.02 3.70 1.69
CA GLY A 89 -6.72 2.91 0.67
C GLY A 89 -8.17 2.59 1.07
N VAL A 90 -8.38 2.20 2.33
CA VAL A 90 -9.72 1.95 2.89
C VAL A 90 -10.59 3.20 2.78
N GLN A 91 -10.07 4.34 3.20
CA GLN A 91 -10.80 5.61 3.16
C GLN A 91 -11.16 6.01 1.74
N TRP A 92 -10.24 5.82 0.78
CA TRP A 92 -10.47 6.14 -0.62
C TRP A 92 -11.60 5.28 -1.20
N VAL A 93 -11.55 3.97 -1.01
CA VAL A 93 -12.57 3.03 -1.48
C VAL A 93 -13.92 3.34 -0.85
N TYR A 94 -13.95 3.56 0.46
CA TYR A 94 -15.17 3.90 1.20
C TYR A 94 -15.84 5.18 0.64
N ARG A 95 -15.06 6.24 0.44
CA ARG A 95 -15.58 7.50 -0.10
C ARG A 95 -16.12 7.35 -1.51
N ARG A 96 -15.50 6.52 -2.34
CA ARG A 96 -15.95 6.27 -3.71
C ARG A 96 -17.23 5.44 -3.78
N LEU A 97 -17.40 4.48 -2.89
CA LEU A 97 -18.53 3.57 -2.93
C LEU A 97 -19.70 4.00 -2.04
N LYS A 98 -19.48 4.87 -1.07
CA LYS A 98 -20.53 5.41 -0.17
C LYS A 98 -21.73 6.00 -0.94
N PRO A 99 -21.57 6.79 -2.01
CA PRO A 99 -22.70 7.32 -2.78
C PRO A 99 -23.49 6.25 -3.54
N ILE A 100 -22.98 5.03 -3.63
CA ILE A 100 -23.56 3.93 -4.42
C ILE A 100 -24.44 3.02 -3.52
N GLY A 101 -24.67 3.38 -2.26
CA GLY A 101 -25.59 2.69 -1.36
C GLY A 101 -25.18 1.25 -1.06
N ALA A 102 -25.87 0.28 -1.64
CA ALA A 102 -25.66 -1.16 -1.37
C ALA A 102 -24.23 -1.66 -1.59
N LYS A 103 -23.40 -0.93 -2.33
CA LYS A 103 -22.00 -1.27 -2.54
C LYS A 103 -21.07 -0.78 -1.43
N GLN A 104 -21.58 -0.02 -0.47
CA GLN A 104 -20.79 0.49 0.64
C GLN A 104 -20.15 -0.64 1.46
N GLY A 105 -20.91 -1.68 1.78
CA GLY A 105 -20.38 -2.84 2.51
C GLY A 105 -19.27 -3.57 1.75
N ILE A 106 -19.33 -3.62 0.42
CA ILE A 106 -18.27 -4.19 -0.42
C ILE A 106 -17.01 -3.34 -0.34
N GLY A 107 -17.14 -2.02 -0.36
CA GLY A 107 -16.02 -1.10 -0.21
C GLY A 107 -15.30 -1.25 1.12
N GLU A 108 -16.04 -1.39 2.21
CA GLU A 108 -15.48 -1.65 3.54
C GLU A 108 -14.75 -3.00 3.59
N LEU A 109 -15.36 -4.04 3.06
CA LEU A 109 -14.75 -5.37 3.03
C LEU A 109 -13.45 -5.38 2.23
N CYS A 110 -13.44 -4.77 1.05
CA CYS A 110 -12.24 -4.63 0.22
C CYS A 110 -11.14 -3.86 0.94
N GLY A 111 -11.48 -2.81 1.67
CA GLY A 111 -10.53 -2.01 2.40
C GLY A 111 -9.95 -2.68 3.66
N GLN A 112 -10.60 -3.72 4.19
CA GLN A 112 -10.14 -4.49 5.34
C GLN A 112 -9.20 -5.64 4.96
N LEU A 113 -9.20 -6.02 3.72
CA LEU A 113 -8.35 -7.08 3.21
C LEU A 113 -6.96 -6.55 2.88
#